data_0d536919c8b30d943c2e08be3b90d828
#
_entry.id   0d536919c8b30d943c2e08be3b90d828
#
_cell.length_a   1.000
_cell.length_b   1.000
_cell.length_c   1.000
_cell.angle_alpha   90.00
_cell.angle_beta   90.00
_cell.angle_gamma   90.00
#
_symmetry.space_group_name_H-M   'P 1'
#
loop_
_entity.id
_entity.type
_entity.pdbx_description
1 polymer ?
#
loop_
_entity_poly.entity_id
_entity_poly.type
_entity_poly.pdbx_seq_one_letter_code
_entity_poly.pdbx_strand_id
1 'polypeptide(L)'
;MSIVKIENGYLHMGKVKAKLYSTRNANELTFSKDCGADVVLECTGAYLTQEKCQVHIDNGAKKVVMSAPAKDNTPTFVMGVNEHEYKGQTIVSNASCTTNGLGPVAKIIDDAFGIEKGLMTTFFNSKSIINNFSNWS
;
A
#
# COMPACT_ATOMS: atom_id res chain seq x y z
N MET A 1 -1.34 3.84 28.48
CA MET A 1 -2.19 4.06 27.29
C MET A 1 -1.53 5.17 26.49
N SER A 2 -1.03 4.91 25.29
CA SER A 2 -0.37 5.95 24.48
C SER A 2 -1.45 6.90 23.95
N ILE A 3 -1.35 8.18 24.31
CA ILE A 3 -2.31 9.19 23.87
C ILE A 3 -1.95 9.51 22.41
N VAL A 4 -2.90 9.30 21.51
CA VAL A 4 -2.82 9.78 20.12
C VAL A 4 -3.47 11.16 20.07
N LYS A 5 -2.76 12.18 19.58
CA LYS A 5 -3.29 13.54 19.44
C LYS A 5 -2.80 14.20 18.15
N ILE A 6 -3.60 15.12 17.64
CA ILE A 6 -3.21 15.99 16.52
C ILE A 6 -2.99 17.38 17.08
N GLU A 7 -1.82 17.96 16.80
CA GLU A 7 -1.45 19.27 17.28
C GLU A 7 -0.51 19.95 16.28
N ASN A 8 -0.80 21.19 15.91
CA ASN A 8 0.00 22.01 15.00
C ASN A 8 0.34 21.32 13.66
N GLY A 9 -0.62 20.59 13.07
CA GLY A 9 -0.43 19.86 11.82
C GLY A 9 0.40 18.59 11.94
N TYR A 10 0.57 18.07 13.14
CA TYR A 10 1.27 16.82 13.39
C TYR A 10 0.40 15.82 14.14
N LEU A 11 0.55 14.54 13.77
CA LEU A 11 0.04 13.41 14.53
C LEU A 11 1.12 12.94 15.52
N HIS A 12 0.77 12.90 16.80
CA HIS A 12 1.63 12.42 17.86
C HIS A 12 1.13 11.05 18.35
N MET A 13 2.00 10.04 18.35
CA MET A 13 1.73 8.67 18.83
C MET A 13 2.88 8.23 19.72
N GLY A 14 2.72 8.39 21.04
CA GLY A 14 3.79 8.12 21.99
C GLY A 14 5.01 9.02 21.73
N LYS A 15 6.14 8.42 21.32
CA LYS A 15 7.36 9.14 20.96
C LYS A 15 7.45 9.52 19.47
N VAL A 16 6.52 9.03 18.66
CA VAL A 16 6.52 9.28 17.20
C VAL A 16 5.74 10.55 16.89
N LYS A 17 6.28 11.36 15.98
CA LYS A 17 5.65 12.55 15.45
C LYS A 17 5.64 12.48 13.94
N ALA A 18 4.46 12.53 13.31
CA ALA A 18 4.29 12.52 11.87
C ALA A 18 3.63 13.81 11.40
N LYS A 19 4.20 14.46 10.38
CA LYS A 19 3.59 15.65 9.76
C LYS A 19 2.37 15.22 8.94
N LEU A 20 1.29 15.98 9.05
CA LEU A 20 0.06 15.74 8.30
C LEU A 20 0.02 16.63 7.06
N TYR A 21 -0.43 16.06 5.96
CA TYR A 21 -0.71 16.75 4.71
C TYR A 21 -2.18 16.48 4.34
N SER A 22 -2.86 17.49 3.81
CA SER A 22 -4.25 17.38 3.41
C SER A 22 -4.43 17.98 2.02
N THR A 23 -4.17 17.19 0.98
CA THR A 23 -4.41 17.53 -0.42
C THR A 23 -4.80 16.28 -1.20
N ARG A 24 -5.61 16.47 -2.25
CA ARG A 24 -5.93 15.41 -3.22
C ARG A 24 -4.99 15.42 -4.43
N ASN A 25 -4.18 16.45 -4.57
CA ASN A 25 -3.22 16.59 -5.66
C ASN A 25 -1.85 16.09 -5.21
N ALA A 26 -1.43 14.93 -5.71
CA ALA A 26 -0.15 14.35 -5.33
C ALA A 26 1.07 15.22 -5.69
N ASN A 27 0.96 16.13 -6.68
CA ASN A 27 2.02 17.07 -7.01
C ASN A 27 2.34 18.07 -5.86
N GLU A 28 1.40 18.27 -4.96
CA GLU A 28 1.55 19.17 -3.79
C GLU A 28 2.12 18.45 -2.57
N LEU A 29 2.28 17.12 -2.64
CA LEU A 29 2.81 16.32 -1.53
C LEU A 29 4.33 16.40 -1.49
N THR A 30 4.84 17.24 -0.61
CA THR A 30 6.28 17.52 -0.48
C THR A 30 6.96 16.74 0.64
N PHE A 31 6.33 15.70 1.19
CA PHE A 31 6.83 14.99 2.36
C PHE A 31 8.21 14.36 2.16
N SER A 32 8.58 13.94 0.95
CA SER A 32 9.94 13.45 0.68
C SER A 32 10.98 14.57 0.79
N LYS A 33 10.67 15.76 0.28
CA LYS A 33 11.54 16.93 0.37
C LYS A 33 11.56 17.54 1.78
N ASP A 34 10.39 17.61 2.43
CA ASP A 34 10.22 18.27 3.74
C ASP A 34 10.71 17.41 4.91
N CYS A 35 10.48 16.10 4.84
CA CYS A 35 10.69 15.17 5.95
C CYS A 35 11.70 14.06 5.62
N GLY A 36 12.26 14.05 4.41
CA GLY A 36 13.22 13.03 3.98
C GLY A 36 12.61 11.63 3.82
N ALA A 37 11.32 11.56 3.47
CA ALA A 37 10.65 10.28 3.26
C ALA A 37 11.17 9.61 1.98
N ASP A 38 11.90 8.51 2.13
CA ASP A 38 12.46 7.75 1.02
C ASP A 38 11.44 6.81 0.36
N VAL A 39 10.47 6.33 1.13
CA VAL A 39 9.47 5.35 0.68
C VAL A 39 8.07 5.91 0.84
N VAL A 40 7.27 5.83 -0.20
CA VAL A 40 5.85 6.18 -0.19
C VAL A 40 5.02 4.92 -0.22
N LEU A 41 4.11 4.77 0.74
CA LEU A 41 3.05 3.76 0.71
C LEU A 41 1.81 4.40 0.09
N GLU A 42 1.49 4.01 -1.15
CA GLU A 42 0.31 4.48 -1.86
C GLU A 42 -0.91 3.67 -1.43
N CYS A 43 -1.71 4.23 -0.53
CA CYS A 43 -2.85 3.57 0.08
C CYS A 43 -4.20 4.20 -0.29
N THR A 44 -4.22 5.14 -1.25
CA THR A 44 -5.46 5.86 -1.63
C THR A 44 -6.35 5.07 -2.56
N GLY A 45 -5.80 4.10 -3.31
CA GLY A 45 -6.51 3.38 -4.37
C GLY A 45 -6.71 4.20 -5.65
N ALA A 46 -6.15 5.42 -5.74
CA ALA A 46 -6.25 6.29 -6.92
C ALA A 46 -5.07 6.11 -7.89
N TYR A 47 -3.88 5.86 -7.36
CA TYR A 47 -2.62 5.76 -8.09
C TYR A 47 -2.23 4.28 -8.24
N LEU A 48 -2.86 3.58 -9.20
CA LEU A 48 -2.75 2.12 -9.37
C LEU A 48 -1.95 1.72 -10.62
N THR A 49 -1.17 2.63 -11.18
CA THR A 49 -0.27 2.36 -12.31
C THR A 49 1.09 2.99 -12.06
N GLN A 50 2.10 2.44 -12.69
CA GLN A 50 3.47 2.98 -12.61
C GLN A 50 3.52 4.45 -13.03
N GLU A 51 2.83 4.79 -14.13
CA GLU A 51 2.73 6.16 -14.64
C GLU A 51 2.15 7.12 -13.58
N LYS A 52 1.04 6.74 -12.93
CA LYS A 52 0.43 7.58 -11.90
C LYS A 52 1.30 7.71 -10.66
N CYS A 53 1.97 6.64 -10.24
CA CYS A 53 2.86 6.66 -9.09
C CYS A 53 4.13 7.46 -9.31
N GLN A 54 4.48 7.76 -10.58
CA GLN A 54 5.68 8.52 -10.93
C GLN A 54 5.73 9.87 -10.24
N VAL A 55 4.58 10.52 -10.00
CA VAL A 55 4.48 11.78 -9.29
C VAL A 55 5.16 11.76 -7.91
N HIS A 56 5.13 10.65 -7.21
CA HIS A 56 5.78 10.52 -5.91
C HIS A 56 7.30 10.45 -6.03
N ILE A 57 7.79 9.81 -7.09
CA ILE A 57 9.23 9.77 -7.42
C ILE A 57 9.70 11.18 -7.82
N ASP A 58 8.95 11.88 -8.65
CA ASP A 58 9.26 13.24 -9.10
C ASP A 58 9.28 14.23 -7.91
N ASN A 59 8.48 13.96 -6.88
CA ASN A 59 8.47 14.69 -5.63
C ASN A 59 9.61 14.30 -4.67
N GLY A 60 10.49 13.36 -5.05
CA GLY A 60 11.71 13.04 -4.33
C GLY A 60 11.70 11.73 -3.55
N ALA A 61 10.65 10.92 -3.64
CA ALA A 61 10.66 9.58 -3.08
C ALA A 61 11.60 8.66 -3.88
N LYS A 62 12.25 7.72 -3.21
CA LYS A 62 13.11 6.72 -3.85
C LYS A 62 12.34 5.46 -4.25
N LYS A 63 11.24 5.18 -3.57
CA LYS A 63 10.40 4.00 -3.76
C LYS A 63 8.94 4.31 -3.56
N VAL A 64 8.08 3.63 -4.33
CA VAL A 64 6.63 3.63 -4.11
C VAL A 64 6.14 2.19 -4.02
N VAL A 65 5.35 1.91 -3.00
CA VAL A 65 4.68 0.63 -2.81
C VAL A 65 3.18 0.85 -2.83
N MET A 66 2.49 0.29 -3.82
CA MET A 66 1.03 0.31 -3.87
C MET A 66 0.47 -0.74 -2.90
N SER A 67 -0.45 -0.36 -2.02
CA SER A 67 -1.17 -1.29 -1.13
C SER A 67 -2.38 -1.95 -1.80
N ALA A 68 -2.41 -1.97 -3.12
CA ALA A 68 -3.51 -2.48 -3.93
C ALA A 68 -2.97 -3.11 -5.22
N PRO A 69 -3.77 -3.96 -5.91
CA PRO A 69 -3.38 -4.52 -7.20
C PRO A 69 -3.10 -3.41 -8.22
N ALA A 70 -1.97 -3.49 -8.89
CA ALA A 70 -1.68 -2.61 -10.01
C ALA A 70 -2.66 -2.88 -11.18
N LYS A 71 -2.96 -1.84 -11.94
CA LYS A 71 -3.81 -1.91 -13.14
C LYS A 71 -3.00 -1.96 -14.44
N ASP A 72 -1.71 -2.11 -14.33
CA ASP A 72 -0.75 -2.23 -15.41
C ASP A 72 0.26 -3.36 -15.10
N ASN A 73 1.37 -3.40 -15.84
CA ASN A 73 2.43 -4.40 -15.65
C ASN A 73 3.40 -4.06 -14.51
N THR A 74 3.00 -3.25 -13.53
CA THR A 74 3.83 -2.97 -12.35
C THR A 74 4.16 -4.29 -11.61
N PRO A 75 5.44 -4.55 -11.31
CA PRO A 75 5.84 -5.74 -10.57
C PRO A 75 5.09 -5.87 -9.25
N THR A 76 4.54 -7.07 -9.03
CA THR A 76 3.71 -7.36 -7.86
C THR A 76 4.38 -8.41 -7.00
N PHE A 77 4.50 -8.15 -5.70
CA PHE A 77 5.16 -9.02 -4.74
C PHE A 77 4.24 -9.37 -3.58
N VAL A 78 4.27 -10.63 -3.18
CA VAL A 78 3.59 -11.17 -2.01
C VAL A 78 4.62 -11.84 -1.12
N MET A 79 4.70 -11.38 0.14
CA MET A 79 5.64 -11.93 1.10
C MET A 79 5.39 -13.42 1.36
N GLY A 80 6.47 -14.20 1.36
CA GLY A 80 6.40 -15.66 1.47
C GLY A 80 6.04 -16.38 0.18
N VAL A 81 5.88 -15.66 -0.94
CA VAL A 81 5.55 -16.23 -2.26
C VAL A 81 6.65 -15.92 -3.27
N ASN A 82 6.84 -14.64 -3.59
CA ASN A 82 7.77 -14.23 -4.64
C ASN A 82 8.60 -12.98 -4.31
N GLU A 83 8.76 -12.61 -3.05
CA GLU A 83 9.58 -11.47 -2.61
C GLU A 83 11.05 -11.60 -3.02
N HIS A 84 11.53 -12.83 -3.20
CA HIS A 84 12.90 -13.12 -3.66
C HIS A 84 13.15 -12.68 -5.12
N GLU A 85 12.11 -12.43 -5.90
CA GLU A 85 12.20 -11.88 -7.26
C GLU A 85 12.43 -10.36 -7.28
N TYR A 86 12.35 -9.70 -6.11
CA TYR A 86 12.61 -8.26 -6.01
C TYR A 86 14.07 -7.94 -6.30
N LYS A 87 14.31 -7.13 -7.32
CA LYS A 87 15.65 -6.73 -7.80
C LYS A 87 15.88 -5.21 -7.72
N GLY A 88 15.15 -4.53 -6.83
CA GLY A 88 15.32 -3.10 -6.63
C GLY A 88 14.35 -2.21 -7.43
N GLN A 89 13.26 -2.76 -7.96
CA GLN A 89 12.24 -1.98 -8.69
C GLN A 89 11.79 -0.76 -7.88
N THR A 90 11.63 0.36 -8.56
CA THR A 90 11.33 1.65 -7.93
C THR A 90 9.86 1.75 -7.51
N ILE A 91 8.96 1.25 -8.33
CA ILE A 91 7.52 1.23 -8.10
C ILE A 91 7.05 -0.22 -8.14
N VAL A 92 6.39 -0.67 -7.07
CA VAL A 92 5.92 -2.04 -6.92
C VAL A 92 4.52 -2.08 -6.32
N SER A 93 3.83 -3.19 -6.52
CA SER A 93 2.54 -3.48 -5.89
C SER A 93 2.70 -4.59 -4.84
N ASN A 94 2.00 -4.46 -3.71
CA ASN A 94 1.87 -5.51 -2.72
C ASN A 94 0.60 -6.35 -2.91
N ALA A 95 0.05 -6.39 -4.12
CA ALA A 95 -1.16 -7.13 -4.49
C ALA A 95 -2.43 -6.73 -3.69
N SER A 96 -3.44 -7.59 -3.67
CA SER A 96 -4.68 -7.40 -2.92
C SER A 96 -4.65 -8.09 -1.55
N CYS A 97 -5.59 -7.72 -0.68
CA CYS A 97 -5.79 -8.41 0.59
C CYS A 97 -6.12 -9.90 0.39
N THR A 98 -6.92 -10.24 -0.61
CA THR A 98 -7.26 -11.63 -0.96
C THR A 98 -6.05 -12.39 -1.49
N THR A 99 -5.20 -11.77 -2.30
CA THR A 99 -3.97 -12.39 -2.80
C THR A 99 -2.98 -12.62 -1.66
N ASN A 100 -2.83 -11.67 -0.74
CA ASN A 100 -1.96 -11.83 0.43
C ASN A 100 -2.49 -12.90 1.41
N GLY A 101 -3.80 -13.12 1.46
CA GLY A 101 -4.39 -14.20 2.24
C GLY A 101 -4.21 -15.56 1.60
N LEU A 102 -4.50 -15.68 0.31
CA LEU A 102 -4.49 -16.98 -0.40
C LEU A 102 -3.08 -17.40 -0.85
N GLY A 103 -2.27 -16.48 -1.36
CA GLY A 103 -1.00 -16.81 -2.00
C GLY A 103 -0.05 -17.64 -1.13
N PRO A 104 0.25 -17.22 0.12
CA PRO A 104 1.11 -18.02 1.00
C PRO A 104 0.55 -19.39 1.34
N VAL A 105 -0.77 -19.50 1.55
CA VAL A 105 -1.44 -20.79 1.83
C VAL A 105 -1.36 -21.70 0.63
N ALA A 106 -1.69 -21.20 -0.56
CA ALA A 106 -1.61 -21.97 -1.80
C ALA A 106 -0.17 -22.44 -2.06
N LYS A 107 0.81 -21.57 -1.87
CA LYS A 107 2.22 -21.94 -2.02
C LYS A 107 2.64 -23.05 -1.09
N ILE A 108 2.29 -22.99 0.20
CA ILE A 108 2.64 -24.04 1.18
C ILE A 108 2.04 -25.39 0.76
N ILE A 109 0.78 -25.38 0.30
CA ILE A 109 0.10 -26.63 -0.13
C ILE A 109 0.71 -27.16 -1.41
N ASP A 110 0.99 -26.29 -2.37
CA ASP A 110 1.60 -26.66 -3.65
C ASP A 110 3.01 -27.22 -3.46
N ASP A 111 3.84 -26.57 -2.65
CA ASP A 111 5.20 -27.02 -2.34
C ASP A 111 5.21 -28.39 -1.62
N ALA A 112 4.19 -28.69 -0.80
CA ALA A 112 4.14 -29.92 0.00
C ALA A 112 3.46 -31.10 -0.73
N PHE A 113 2.44 -30.84 -1.51
CA PHE A 113 1.55 -31.87 -2.05
C PHE A 113 1.32 -31.76 -3.57
N GLY A 114 1.61 -30.62 -4.17
CA GLY A 114 1.22 -30.24 -5.52
C GLY A 114 -0.28 -29.92 -5.63
N ILE A 115 -0.60 -28.91 -6.43
CA ILE A 115 -1.99 -28.49 -6.71
C ILE A 115 -2.27 -28.75 -8.18
N GLU A 116 -3.14 -29.71 -8.48
CA GLU A 116 -3.58 -29.95 -9.87
C GLU A 116 -4.69 -28.99 -10.30
N LYS A 117 -5.63 -28.72 -9.39
CA LYS A 117 -6.79 -27.84 -9.65
C LYS A 117 -7.20 -27.12 -8.36
N GLY A 118 -7.71 -25.90 -8.50
CA GLY A 118 -8.23 -25.11 -7.38
C GLY A 118 -9.43 -24.27 -7.80
N LEU A 119 -10.33 -24.00 -6.86
CA LEU A 119 -11.42 -23.05 -6.98
C LEU A 119 -11.33 -22.05 -5.84
N MET A 120 -11.39 -20.77 -6.16
CA MET A 120 -11.41 -19.69 -5.18
C MET A 120 -12.76 -18.97 -5.24
N THR A 121 -13.37 -18.78 -4.07
CA THR A 121 -14.54 -17.91 -3.90
C THR A 121 -14.23 -16.86 -2.86
N THR A 122 -14.49 -15.60 -3.18
CA THR A 122 -14.30 -14.46 -2.27
C THR A 122 -15.60 -13.74 -2.05
N PHE A 123 -15.85 -13.33 -0.80
CA PHE A 123 -17.00 -12.51 -0.43
C PHE A 123 -16.51 -11.15 0.04
N PHE A 124 -16.94 -10.09 -0.64
CA PHE A 124 -16.67 -8.71 -0.25
C PHE A 124 -17.90 -8.11 0.40
N ASN A 125 -17.79 -7.67 1.65
CA ASN A 125 -18.84 -6.87 2.28
C ASN A 125 -18.57 -5.38 2.03
N SER A 126 -19.17 -4.84 0.97
CA SER A 126 -18.97 -3.46 0.55
C SER A 126 -19.74 -2.41 1.39
N LYS A 127 -20.64 -2.83 2.28
CA LYS A 127 -21.53 -1.90 3.00
C LYS A 127 -20.92 -1.25 4.25
N SER A 128 -19.83 -1.73 4.81
CA SER A 128 -19.34 -1.23 6.11
C SER A 128 -18.21 -0.20 6.04
N ILE A 129 -17.53 -0.06 4.91
CA ILE A 129 -16.31 0.77 4.85
C ILE A 129 -16.60 2.21 4.43
N ILE A 130 -17.62 2.45 3.60
CA ILE A 130 -17.89 3.80 3.06
C ILE A 130 -18.63 4.70 4.05
N ASN A 131 -19.45 4.14 4.95
CA ASN A 131 -20.25 4.94 5.88
C ASN A 131 -19.53 5.42 7.14
N ASN A 132 -18.33 4.91 7.44
CA ASN A 132 -17.60 5.30 8.64
C ASN A 132 -16.60 6.44 8.43
N PHE A 133 -16.30 6.82 7.19
CA PHE A 133 -15.38 7.93 6.88
C PHE A 133 -16.09 9.26 6.55
N SER A 134 -17.42 9.25 6.34
CA SER A 134 -18.18 10.47 6.03
C SER A 134 -18.48 11.36 7.25
N ASN A 135 -18.19 10.90 8.47
CA ASN A 135 -18.48 11.62 9.72
C ASN A 135 -17.23 12.23 10.39
N TRP A 136 -16.12 12.36 9.67
CA TRP A 136 -14.93 13.07 10.15
C TRP A 136 -14.83 14.43 9.43
N SER A 137 -15.79 15.30 9.70
CA SER A 137 -15.72 16.74 9.41
C SER A 137 -15.61 17.52 10.72
#